data_40de51c21f74fd07a369cef24140c958
#
_entry.id   40de51c21f74fd07a369cef24140c958
#
_cell.length_a   1.000
_cell.length_b   1.000
_cell.length_c   1.000
_cell.angle_alpha   90.00
_cell.angle_beta   90.00
_cell.angle_gamma   90.00
#
_symmetry.space_group_name_H-M   'P 1'
#
loop_
_entity.id
_entity.type
_entity.pdbx_description
1 polymer ?
#
loop_
_entity_poly.entity_id
_entity_poly.type
_entity_poly.pdbx_seq_one_letter_code
_entity_poly.pdbx_strand_id
1 'polypeptide(L)'
;MSAATDAAAAQARILAVIRAIPRGQVMGYGEVAAKAGLPGRARLVARLLGGNDDRTLPWHRVLRSDGRIALPEGSAGWREQAQRLRAEGVVVENGRVRRARPPHDLDARIWGPAWSRNG
;
A
#
# COMPACT_ATOMS: atom_id res chain seq x y z
N MET A 1 -1.33 27.10 -15.15
CA MET A 1 -0.50 25.91 -15.09
C MET A 1 -1.00 24.88 -16.06
N SER A 2 -0.09 24.13 -16.62
CA SER A 2 -0.47 23.12 -17.59
C SER A 2 -0.86 21.83 -16.89
N ALA A 3 -1.69 21.03 -17.57
CA ALA A 3 -2.07 19.73 -17.06
C ALA A 3 -0.84 18.83 -16.84
N ALA A 4 0.18 18.97 -17.69
CA ALA A 4 1.40 18.20 -17.55
C ALA A 4 2.11 18.51 -16.24
N THR A 5 2.14 19.79 -15.85
CA THR A 5 2.75 20.18 -14.58
C THR A 5 1.96 19.61 -13.40
N ASP A 6 0.64 19.66 -13.49
CA ASP A 6 -0.20 19.12 -12.43
C ASP A 6 -0.03 17.61 -12.32
N ALA A 7 0.06 16.93 -13.45
CA ALA A 7 0.27 15.49 -13.44
C ALA A 7 1.63 15.12 -12.85
N ALA A 8 2.66 15.87 -13.19
CA ALA A 8 4.00 15.63 -12.66
C ALA A 8 4.03 15.85 -11.14
N ALA A 9 3.36 16.89 -10.68
CA ALA A 9 3.30 17.17 -9.24
C ALA A 9 2.55 16.05 -8.50
N ALA A 10 1.44 15.59 -9.07
CA ALA A 10 0.67 14.49 -8.48
C ALA A 10 1.52 13.23 -8.40
N GLN A 11 2.22 12.91 -9.48
CA GLN A 11 3.08 11.74 -9.52
C GLN A 11 4.18 11.84 -8.46
N ALA A 12 4.80 13.00 -8.34
CA ALA A 12 5.88 13.18 -7.37
C ALA A 12 5.38 12.96 -5.94
N ARG A 13 4.18 13.46 -5.63
CA ARG A 13 3.62 13.27 -4.30
C ARG A 13 3.32 11.81 -4.00
N ILE A 14 2.77 11.10 -4.98
CA ILE A 14 2.47 9.68 -4.82
C ILE A 14 3.75 8.89 -4.58
N LEU A 15 4.78 9.13 -5.38
CA LEU A 15 6.03 8.41 -5.23
C LEU A 15 6.69 8.71 -3.88
N ALA A 16 6.58 9.95 -3.41
CA ALA A 16 7.12 10.31 -2.10
C ALA A 16 6.42 9.54 -0.98
N VAL A 17 5.10 9.38 -1.07
CA VAL A 17 4.37 8.62 -0.07
C VAL A 17 4.83 7.16 -0.07
N ILE A 18 4.98 6.58 -1.26
CA ILE A 18 5.40 5.19 -1.35
C ILE A 18 6.80 5.00 -0.76
N ARG A 19 7.72 5.90 -1.09
CA ARG A 19 9.08 5.82 -0.57
C ARG A 19 9.14 5.90 0.95
N ALA A 20 8.16 6.55 1.54
CA ALA A 20 8.12 6.74 2.98
C ALA A 20 7.50 5.55 3.73
N ILE A 21 6.96 4.56 3.03
CA ILE A 21 6.38 3.39 3.70
C ILE A 21 7.51 2.59 4.36
N PRO A 22 7.49 2.43 5.68
CA PRO A 22 8.58 1.74 6.36
C PRO A 22 8.62 0.25 6.05
N ARG A 23 9.78 -0.32 6.21
CA ARG A 23 9.97 -1.76 6.09
C ARG A 23 9.03 -2.47 7.07
N GLY A 24 8.39 -3.52 6.59
CA GLY A 24 7.47 -4.30 7.42
C GLY A 24 6.06 -3.75 7.49
N GLN A 25 5.82 -2.63 6.79
CA GLN A 25 4.49 -2.04 6.74
C GLN A 25 3.95 -2.03 5.31
N VAL A 26 2.65 -1.93 5.21
CA VAL A 26 1.98 -1.94 3.91
C VAL A 26 0.94 -0.83 3.86
N MET A 27 0.58 -0.45 2.65
CA MET A 27 -0.41 0.60 2.44
C MET A 27 -1.23 0.24 1.21
N GLY A 28 -2.52 0.50 1.27
CA GLY A 28 -3.38 0.27 0.10
C GLY A 28 -3.25 1.38 -0.91
N TYR A 29 -3.63 1.10 -2.17
CA TYR A 29 -3.59 2.12 -3.22
C TYR A 29 -4.34 3.37 -2.83
N GLY A 30 -5.53 3.20 -2.25
CA GLY A 30 -6.33 4.33 -1.84
C GLY A 30 -5.70 5.13 -0.70
N GLU A 31 -5.04 4.45 0.21
CA GLU A 31 -4.33 5.12 1.29
C GLU A 31 -3.17 5.95 0.77
N VAL A 32 -2.43 5.42 -0.19
CA VAL A 32 -1.34 6.16 -0.82
C VAL A 32 -1.87 7.41 -1.47
N ALA A 33 -2.95 7.27 -2.24
CA ALA A 33 -3.55 8.41 -2.91
C ALA A 33 -4.00 9.46 -1.90
N ALA A 34 -4.69 9.04 -0.85
CA ALA A 34 -5.17 9.97 0.16
C ALA A 34 -4.03 10.72 0.84
N LYS A 35 -2.96 10.00 1.19
CA LYS A 35 -1.81 10.63 1.83
C LYS A 35 -1.09 11.60 0.90
N ALA A 36 -1.17 11.34 -0.41
CA ALA A 36 -0.58 12.24 -1.40
C ALA A 36 -1.47 13.46 -1.66
N GLY A 37 -2.59 13.59 -0.97
CA GLY A 37 -3.52 14.68 -1.19
C GLY A 37 -4.42 14.47 -2.39
N LEU A 38 -4.59 13.22 -2.82
CA LEU A 38 -5.36 12.87 -4.02
C LEU A 38 -6.37 11.77 -3.69
N PRO A 39 -7.26 11.99 -2.72
CA PRO A 39 -8.21 10.94 -2.34
C PRO A 39 -9.05 10.50 -3.54
N GLY A 40 -9.34 9.21 -3.60
CA GLY A 40 -10.11 8.65 -4.70
C GLY A 40 -9.30 8.33 -5.94
N ARG A 41 -7.99 8.53 -5.93
CA ARG A 41 -7.14 8.33 -7.10
C ARG A 41 -6.32 7.04 -7.01
N ALA A 42 -6.89 5.99 -6.46
CA ALA A 42 -6.19 4.72 -6.32
C ALA A 42 -5.72 4.16 -7.67
N ARG A 43 -6.51 4.35 -8.73
CA ARG A 43 -6.11 3.88 -10.05
C ARG A 43 -4.87 4.57 -10.58
N LEU A 44 -4.71 5.84 -10.23
CA LEU A 44 -3.51 6.57 -10.64
C LEU A 44 -2.27 5.95 -9.97
N VAL A 45 -2.38 5.61 -8.68
CA VAL A 45 -1.29 4.94 -7.96
C VAL A 45 -0.94 3.63 -8.64
N ALA A 46 -1.95 2.81 -8.96
CA ALA A 46 -1.72 1.53 -9.60
C ALA A 46 -1.04 1.70 -10.96
N ARG A 47 -1.46 2.70 -11.73
CA ARG A 47 -0.87 2.97 -13.03
C ARG A 47 0.59 3.38 -12.91
N LEU A 48 0.89 4.23 -11.95
CA LEU A 48 2.27 4.68 -11.75
C LEU A 48 3.17 3.52 -11.34
N LEU A 49 2.67 2.64 -10.50
CA LEU A 49 3.45 1.47 -10.09
C LEU A 49 3.66 0.51 -11.25
N GLY A 50 2.63 0.35 -12.10
CA GLY A 50 2.73 -0.53 -13.25
C GLY A 50 3.78 -0.08 -14.26
N GLY A 51 4.03 1.21 -14.35
CA GLY A 51 5.04 1.75 -15.26
C GLY A 51 6.36 2.09 -14.59
N ASN A 52 6.52 1.70 -13.33
CA ASN A 52 7.70 2.08 -12.57
C ASN A 52 8.92 1.23 -12.91
N ASP A 53 10.04 1.89 -13.19
CA ASP A 53 11.31 1.22 -13.45
C ASP A 53 12.29 1.37 -12.28
N ASP A 54 11.93 2.14 -11.27
CA ASP A 54 12.83 2.42 -10.16
C ASP A 54 12.81 1.26 -9.17
N ARG A 55 13.87 0.49 -9.17
CA ARG A 55 13.96 -0.69 -8.31
C ARG A 55 14.14 -0.34 -6.84
N THR A 56 14.47 0.90 -6.53
CA THR A 56 14.59 1.33 -5.14
C THR A 56 13.25 1.69 -4.53
N LEU A 57 12.22 1.86 -5.36
CA LEU A 57 10.89 2.17 -4.86
C LEU A 57 10.31 0.91 -4.19
N PRO A 58 9.84 1.01 -2.94
CA PRO A 58 9.31 -0.16 -2.25
C PRO A 58 7.88 -0.47 -2.71
N TRP A 59 7.75 -0.79 -4.00
CA TRP A 59 6.46 -1.07 -4.62
C TRP A 59 5.74 -2.23 -3.96
N HIS A 60 6.50 -3.18 -3.43
CA HIS A 60 5.93 -4.38 -2.81
C HIS A 60 5.15 -4.08 -1.55
N ARG A 61 5.32 -2.89 -0.97
CA ARG A 61 4.58 -2.48 0.22
C ARG A 61 3.23 -1.87 -0.09
N VAL A 62 2.87 -1.79 -1.37
CA VAL A 62 1.59 -1.23 -1.80
C VAL A 62 0.68 -2.35 -2.28
N LEU A 63 -0.53 -2.40 -1.76
CA LEU A 63 -1.48 -3.48 -1.99
C LEU A 63 -2.83 -2.91 -2.40
N ARG A 64 -3.74 -3.80 -2.77
CA ARG A 64 -5.14 -3.41 -2.93
C ARG A 64 -5.69 -3.03 -1.57
N SER A 65 -6.77 -2.26 -1.59
CA SER A 65 -7.38 -1.79 -0.34
C SER A 65 -7.81 -2.93 0.57
N ASP A 66 -8.10 -4.08 0.00
CA ASP A 66 -8.49 -5.26 0.79
C ASP A 66 -7.30 -6.08 1.28
N GLY A 67 -6.08 -5.61 1.05
CA GLY A 67 -4.88 -6.28 1.49
C GLY A 67 -4.33 -7.31 0.52
N ARG A 68 -4.94 -7.45 -0.63
CA ARG A 68 -4.48 -8.44 -1.61
C ARG A 68 -3.41 -7.87 -2.52
N ILE A 69 -2.51 -8.75 -2.94
CA ILE A 69 -1.56 -8.42 -3.98
C ILE A 69 -2.34 -8.24 -5.27
N ALA A 70 -2.08 -7.12 -5.97
CA ALA A 70 -2.85 -6.78 -7.16
C ALA A 70 -2.42 -7.53 -8.41
N LEU A 71 -1.20 -8.08 -8.43
CA LEU A 71 -0.70 -8.81 -9.58
C LEU A 71 -1.42 -10.14 -9.75
N PRO A 72 -1.45 -10.69 -10.97
CA PRO A 72 -2.17 -11.94 -11.20
C PRO A 72 -1.62 -13.06 -10.32
N GLU A 73 -2.52 -13.79 -9.70
CA GLU A 73 -2.16 -14.86 -8.77
C GLU A 73 -1.26 -15.88 -9.46
N GLY A 74 -0.16 -16.22 -8.78
CA GLY A 74 0.79 -17.18 -9.29
C GLY A 74 1.78 -16.64 -10.30
N SER A 75 1.65 -15.37 -10.71
CA SER A 75 2.62 -14.77 -11.61
C SER A 75 3.96 -14.54 -10.91
N ALA A 76 5.00 -14.32 -11.69
CA ALA A 76 6.32 -14.07 -11.13
C ALA A 76 6.33 -12.85 -10.21
N GLY A 77 5.65 -11.78 -10.64
CA GLY A 77 5.58 -10.57 -9.82
C GLY A 77 4.80 -10.78 -8.54
N TRP A 78 3.74 -11.57 -8.59
CA TRP A 78 2.94 -11.92 -7.42
C TRP A 78 3.82 -12.66 -6.40
N ARG A 79 4.59 -13.63 -6.88
CA ARG A 79 5.47 -14.39 -6.00
C ARG A 79 6.57 -13.52 -5.43
N GLU A 80 7.13 -12.66 -6.25
CA GLU A 80 8.18 -11.76 -5.78
C GLU A 80 7.66 -10.83 -4.71
N GLN A 81 6.48 -10.26 -4.90
CA GLN A 81 5.90 -9.36 -3.92
C GLN A 81 5.67 -10.08 -2.60
N ALA A 82 5.09 -11.27 -2.64
CA ALA A 82 4.85 -12.05 -1.44
C ALA A 82 6.16 -12.37 -0.73
N GLN A 83 7.18 -12.75 -1.49
CA GLN A 83 8.47 -13.10 -0.90
C GLN A 83 9.13 -11.89 -0.24
N ARG A 84 9.08 -10.74 -0.89
CA ARG A 84 9.65 -9.52 -0.31
C ARG A 84 8.94 -9.12 0.98
N LEU A 85 7.63 -9.23 0.99
CA LEU A 85 6.86 -8.90 2.18
C LEU A 85 7.17 -9.85 3.33
N ARG A 86 7.24 -11.15 3.04
CA ARG A 86 7.59 -12.13 4.06
C ARG A 86 8.98 -11.89 4.62
N ALA A 87 9.91 -11.48 3.76
CA ALA A 87 11.26 -11.17 4.20
C ALA A 87 11.31 -9.99 5.16
N GLU A 88 10.27 -9.15 5.14
CA GLU A 88 10.16 -8.03 6.05
C GLU A 88 9.31 -8.34 7.28
N GLY A 89 8.91 -9.60 7.43
CA GLY A 89 8.12 -10.00 8.59
C GLY A 89 6.62 -9.84 8.41
N VAL A 90 6.18 -9.52 7.19
CA VAL A 90 4.74 -9.36 6.92
C VAL A 90 4.13 -10.73 6.68
N VAL A 91 3.00 -11.00 7.31
CA VAL A 91 2.29 -12.27 7.12
C VAL A 91 1.47 -12.20 5.85
N VAL A 92 1.82 -13.06 4.89
CA VAL A 92 1.12 -13.14 3.61
C VAL A 92 0.57 -14.55 3.44
N GLU A 93 -0.74 -14.65 3.30
CA GLU A 93 -1.40 -15.94 3.12
C GLU A 93 -2.28 -15.87 1.87
N ASN A 94 -2.03 -16.76 0.93
CA ASN A 94 -2.81 -16.84 -0.32
C ASN A 94 -2.87 -15.49 -1.02
N GLY A 95 -1.76 -14.76 -1.04
CA GLY A 95 -1.68 -13.47 -1.73
C GLY A 95 -2.37 -12.33 -0.99
N ARG A 96 -2.73 -12.53 0.26
CA ARG A 96 -3.37 -11.50 1.06
C ARG A 96 -2.55 -11.26 2.32
N VAL A 97 -2.30 -9.99 2.60
CA VAL A 97 -1.61 -9.60 3.81
C VAL A 97 -2.61 -9.53 4.95
N ARG A 98 -2.26 -10.18 6.04
CA ARG A 98 -3.04 -10.04 7.26
C ARG A 98 -2.46 -8.84 8.00
N ARG A 99 -3.11 -7.72 7.83
CA ARG A 99 -2.63 -6.51 8.47
C ARG A 99 -2.86 -6.62 9.95
N ALA A 100 -1.80 -6.34 10.68
CA ALA A 100 -1.93 -6.11 12.09
C ALA A 100 -2.89 -4.94 12.25
N ARG A 101 -3.42 -4.76 13.42
CA ARG A 101 -4.25 -3.63 13.66
C ARG A 101 -3.58 -2.36 13.19
N PRO A 102 -4.37 -1.34 12.85
CA PRO A 102 -3.80 -0.07 12.42
C PRO A 102 -2.72 0.37 13.39
N PRO A 103 -1.66 0.98 12.91
CA PRO A 103 -0.53 1.34 13.76
C PRO A 103 -0.93 2.14 14.99
N HIS A 104 -1.85 3.05 14.84
CA HIS A 104 -2.31 3.84 15.95
C HIS A 104 -3.26 3.07 16.84
N ASP A 105 -3.88 2.06 16.30
CA ASP A 105 -4.71 1.15 17.05
C ASP A 105 -5.62 1.80 18.08
N LEU A 106 -5.90 3.06 17.88
CA LEU A 106 -6.80 3.77 18.75
C LEU A 106 -8.17 3.17 18.72
N ASP A 107 -8.53 2.68 17.57
CA ASP A 107 -9.83 2.07 17.41
C ASP A 107 -10.03 0.93 18.39
N ALA A 108 -9.07 0.07 18.51
CA ALA A 108 -9.20 -1.06 19.40
C ALA A 108 -9.36 -0.59 20.84
N ARG A 109 -8.66 0.45 21.21
CA ARG A 109 -8.75 0.96 22.56
C ARG A 109 -10.08 1.63 22.81
N ILE A 110 -10.61 2.30 21.80
CA ILE A 110 -11.89 2.98 21.93
C ILE A 110 -12.99 1.97 22.06
N TRP A 111 -12.89 0.86 21.36
CA TRP A 111 -13.92 -0.16 21.39
C TRP A 111 -13.78 -1.07 22.59
N GLY A 112 -12.75 -0.88 23.30
CA GLY A 112 -12.56 -1.64 24.47
C GLY A 112 -12.20 -3.03 24.16
N PRO A 113 -12.05 -3.43 24.70
CA PRO A 113 -11.47 -4.61 24.46
C PRO A 113 -12.36 -5.66 24.21
N ALA A 114 -12.67 -4.44 23.85
CA ALA A 114 -13.05 -4.55 23.34
C ALA A 114 -13.41 -4.86 22.99
N TRP A 115 -13.48 -5.05 22.97
CA TRP A 115 -13.60 -5.00 22.14
C TRP A 115 -13.90 -5.52 22.07
N SER A 116 -13.86 -5.63 22.00
CA SER A 116 -13.97 -5.68 21.53
C SER A 116 -14.19 -5.94 21.24
N ARG A 117 -14.46 -6.34 21.22
CA ARG A 117 -14.61 -6.41 20.61
C ARG A 117 -14.76 -6.67 20.20
N ASN A 118 -14.68 -6.99 20.25
CA ASN A 118 -14.63 -6.93 19.68
C ASN A 118 -14.65 -6.92 19.52
N GLY A 119 -14.74 -7.09 19.87
CA GLY A 119 -14.63 -6.83 19.53
C GLY A 119 -14.60 -6.67 19.46
#